data_b06eda5ba1c3b27920b8cbb61fe94d7f
#
_entry.id   b06eda5ba1c3b27920b8cbb61fe94d7f
#
_cell.length_a   1.000
_cell.length_b   1.000
_cell.length_c   1.000
_cell.angle_alpha   90.00
_cell.angle_beta   90.00
_cell.angle_gamma   90.00
#
_symmetry.space_group_name_H-M   'P 1'
#
loop_
_entity.id
_entity.type
_entity.pdbx_description
1 polymer ?
#
loop_
_entity_poly.entity_id
_entity_poly.type
_entity_poly.pdbx_seq_one_letter_code
_entity_poly.pdbx_strand_id
1 'polypeptide(L)'
;LPMTRVDGSYTFGSPAGTHTFADLFEGRPQLIVYHNMLAPDSDHVCPGCSFYCDQIGNLGHLHARGVTFAVVSRARVSEIEPVKARLGWSFPWYSCHGTTFHEDFVSAEDAPFGLSVFLRDGDAIFQTWFTTGRGVELPTNTFGLLDVTPWGRQEIWEDSPAGWPQQPTWSQVKIHDQY
;
A
#
# COMPACT_ATOMS: atom_id res chain seq x y z
N LEU A 1 14.74 -10.67 -10.39
CA LEU A 1 13.75 -9.57 -10.49
C LEU A 1 14.21 -8.58 -11.56
N PRO A 2 13.31 -7.95 -12.30
CA PRO A 2 13.67 -6.88 -13.21
C PRO A 2 14.30 -5.71 -12.43
N MET A 3 15.09 -4.88 -13.12
CA MET A 3 15.67 -3.65 -12.56
C MET A 3 15.43 -2.53 -13.57
N THR A 4 14.27 -1.90 -13.48
CA THR A 4 13.92 -0.76 -14.33
C THR A 4 14.36 0.52 -13.62
N ARG A 5 15.32 1.24 -14.21
CA ARG A 5 15.76 2.53 -13.65
C ARG A 5 14.62 3.53 -13.71
N VAL A 6 14.39 4.23 -12.59
CA VAL A 6 13.32 5.23 -12.47
C VAL A 6 13.90 6.62 -12.24
N ASP A 7 13.13 7.65 -12.56
CA ASP A 7 13.48 9.03 -12.25
C ASP A 7 13.46 9.22 -10.73
N GLY A 8 14.51 9.79 -10.16
CA GLY A 8 14.63 10.08 -8.74
C GLY A 8 14.18 11.50 -8.36
N SER A 9 13.69 12.29 -9.30
CA SER A 9 13.39 13.72 -9.09
C SER A 9 12.08 14.00 -8.35
N TYR A 10 11.27 12.99 -8.05
CA TYR A 10 10.02 13.16 -7.31
C TYR A 10 10.23 13.73 -5.92
N THR A 11 9.29 14.58 -5.51
CA THR A 11 9.24 15.12 -4.15
C THR A 11 7.97 14.68 -3.43
N PHE A 12 8.07 14.55 -2.12
CA PHE A 12 7.00 14.02 -1.27
C PHE A 12 6.82 14.92 -0.05
N GLY A 13 5.58 15.11 0.38
CA GLY A 13 5.25 15.85 1.59
C GLY A 13 4.99 14.94 2.79
N SER A 14 5.38 15.38 3.97
CA SER A 14 4.97 14.84 5.26
C SER A 14 4.82 15.97 6.29
N PRO A 15 4.34 15.72 7.53
CA PRO A 15 4.34 16.73 8.59
C PRO A 15 5.74 17.30 8.90
N ALA A 16 6.80 16.56 8.59
CA ALA A 16 8.19 17.02 8.76
C ALA A 16 8.71 17.91 7.62
N GLY A 17 7.93 18.07 6.54
CA GLY A 17 8.29 18.90 5.38
C GLY A 17 8.40 18.09 4.08
N THR A 18 9.23 18.59 3.16
CA THR A 18 9.44 17.99 1.84
C THR A 18 10.59 16.99 1.86
N HIS A 19 10.40 15.88 1.17
CA HIS A 19 11.37 14.78 1.06
C HIS A 19 11.67 14.50 -0.41
N THR A 20 12.87 14.04 -0.69
CA THR A 20 13.25 13.44 -1.97
C THR A 20 12.82 11.97 -2.03
N PHE A 21 12.86 11.36 -3.22
CA PHE A 21 12.59 9.91 -3.32
C PHE A 21 13.63 9.07 -2.54
N ALA A 22 14.89 9.54 -2.49
CA ALA A 22 15.94 8.89 -1.72
C ALA A 22 15.69 8.94 -0.20
N ASP A 23 15.04 9.99 0.30
CA ASP A 23 14.72 10.12 1.73
C ASP A 23 13.70 9.08 2.20
N LEU A 24 12.79 8.63 1.31
CA LEU A 24 11.80 7.59 1.64
C LEU A 24 12.45 6.24 2.00
N PHE A 25 13.67 6.01 1.56
CA PHE A 25 14.45 4.81 1.91
C PHE A 25 14.97 4.83 3.34
N GLU A 26 14.99 6.00 4.01
CA GLU A 26 15.49 6.16 5.38
C GLU A 26 16.89 5.57 5.57
N GLY A 27 17.76 5.72 4.57
CA GLY A 27 19.14 5.21 4.56
C GLY A 27 19.26 3.71 4.28
N ARG A 28 18.16 2.99 4.02
CA ARG A 28 18.17 1.56 3.68
C ARG A 28 18.25 1.38 2.16
N PRO A 29 18.74 0.23 1.65
CA PRO A 29 18.85 0.01 0.21
C PRO A 29 17.53 -0.35 -0.47
N GLN A 30 16.51 -0.78 0.26
CA GLN A 30 15.26 -1.26 -0.32
C GLN A 30 14.06 -0.50 0.26
N LEU A 31 13.07 -0.26 -0.60
CA LEU A 31 11.83 0.44 -0.23
C LEU A 31 10.62 -0.30 -0.82
N ILE A 32 9.65 -0.59 0.03
CA ILE A 32 8.31 -1.03 -0.37
C ILE A 32 7.39 0.19 -0.29
N VAL A 33 6.70 0.50 -1.38
CA VAL A 33 5.69 1.58 -1.43
C VAL A 33 4.32 0.99 -1.71
N TYR A 34 3.38 1.20 -0.80
CA TYR A 34 1.98 0.98 -1.08
C TYR A 34 1.35 2.28 -1.61
N HIS A 35 0.86 2.23 -2.85
CA HIS A 35 0.16 3.34 -3.48
C HIS A 35 -1.30 3.34 -3.06
N ASN A 36 -1.64 4.21 -2.11
CA ASN A 36 -2.99 4.33 -1.56
C ASN A 36 -3.86 5.24 -2.42
N MET A 37 -5.16 4.92 -2.51
CA MET A 37 -6.12 5.63 -3.37
C MET A 37 -6.55 6.99 -2.85
N LEU A 38 -6.23 7.38 -1.61
CA LEU A 38 -6.66 8.66 -1.06
C LEU A 38 -6.21 9.80 -2.00
N ALA A 39 -7.18 10.60 -2.44
CA ALA A 39 -6.97 11.65 -3.43
C ALA A 39 -7.24 13.05 -2.82
N PRO A 40 -6.70 14.12 -3.39
CA PRO A 40 -6.99 15.47 -2.92
C PRO A 40 -8.48 15.81 -3.09
N ASP A 41 -9.00 16.60 -2.16
CA ASP A 41 -10.38 17.06 -2.12
C ASP A 41 -11.42 15.91 -2.06
N SER A 42 -11.00 14.74 -1.53
CA SER A 42 -11.85 13.57 -1.35
C SER A 42 -11.83 13.10 0.11
N ASP A 43 -12.99 12.82 0.65
CA ASP A 43 -13.18 12.18 1.96
C ASP A 43 -13.32 10.65 1.85
N HIS A 44 -13.21 10.12 0.62
CA HIS A 44 -13.32 8.68 0.37
C HIS A 44 -12.08 7.93 0.85
N VAL A 45 -12.22 7.21 1.96
CA VAL A 45 -11.23 6.25 2.44
C VAL A 45 -11.60 4.86 1.89
N CYS A 46 -10.79 4.36 0.96
CA CYS A 46 -11.03 3.07 0.31
C CYS A 46 -10.95 1.91 1.31
N PRO A 47 -12.01 1.09 1.48
CA PRO A 47 -11.98 -0.06 2.38
C PRO A 47 -10.88 -1.08 2.06
N GLY A 48 -10.62 -1.36 0.78
CA GLY A 48 -9.55 -2.28 0.35
C GLY A 48 -8.16 -1.77 0.71
N CYS A 49 -7.90 -0.46 0.51
CA CYS A 49 -6.64 0.15 0.95
C CYS A 49 -6.49 0.11 2.47
N SER A 50 -7.58 0.34 3.21
CA SER A 50 -7.58 0.26 4.67
C SER A 50 -7.29 -1.15 5.14
N PHE A 51 -7.96 -2.15 4.56
CA PHE A 51 -7.73 -3.55 4.83
C PHE A 51 -6.26 -3.96 4.63
N TYR A 52 -5.62 -3.50 3.55
CA TYR A 52 -4.20 -3.72 3.33
C TYR A 52 -3.34 -3.03 4.39
N CYS A 53 -3.59 -1.74 4.65
CA CYS A 53 -2.83 -0.94 5.62
C CYS A 53 -2.94 -1.49 7.06
N ASP A 54 -4.06 -2.07 7.44
CA ASP A 54 -4.27 -2.70 8.75
C ASP A 54 -3.39 -3.94 8.98
N GLN A 55 -2.84 -4.53 7.89
CA GLN A 55 -1.91 -5.67 7.98
C GLN A 55 -0.47 -5.23 8.31
N ILE A 56 -0.17 -3.93 8.26
CA ILE A 56 1.18 -3.40 8.48
C ILE A 56 1.43 -3.26 9.97
N GLY A 57 2.12 -4.22 10.52
CA GLY A 57 2.48 -4.27 11.94
C GLY A 57 3.85 -3.64 12.23
N ASN A 58 4.62 -4.27 13.10
CA ASN A 58 5.94 -3.80 13.49
C ASN A 58 6.95 -3.94 12.33
N LEU A 59 7.52 -2.81 11.90
CA LEU A 59 8.46 -2.74 10.78
C LEU A 59 9.91 -3.16 11.13
N GLY A 60 10.22 -3.41 12.40
CA GLY A 60 11.58 -3.72 12.87
C GLY A 60 12.23 -4.90 12.13
N HIS A 61 11.43 -5.92 11.77
CA HIS A 61 11.95 -7.08 11.04
C HIS A 61 12.30 -6.77 9.58
N LEU A 62 11.61 -5.83 8.95
CA LEU A 62 11.95 -5.31 7.62
C LEU A 62 13.20 -4.42 7.71
N HIS A 63 13.22 -3.51 8.67
CA HIS A 63 14.33 -2.58 8.90
C HIS A 63 15.65 -3.35 9.13
N ALA A 64 15.63 -4.41 9.94
CA ALA A 64 16.79 -5.25 10.20
C ALA A 64 17.34 -5.97 8.94
N ARG A 65 16.56 -6.01 7.87
CA ARG A 65 16.93 -6.58 6.56
C ARG A 65 17.15 -5.51 5.49
N GLY A 66 17.30 -4.25 5.89
CA GLY A 66 17.56 -3.15 4.98
C GLY A 66 16.35 -2.77 4.11
N VAL A 67 15.12 -3.00 4.59
CA VAL A 67 13.89 -2.68 3.86
C VAL A 67 13.09 -1.63 4.62
N THR A 68 12.73 -0.55 3.97
CA THR A 68 11.76 0.45 4.45
C THR A 68 10.39 0.16 3.84
N PHE A 69 9.33 0.39 4.59
CA PHE A 69 7.95 0.41 4.10
C PHE A 69 7.38 1.81 4.24
N ALA A 70 6.71 2.28 3.20
CA ALA A 70 5.98 3.54 3.20
C ALA A 70 4.67 3.43 2.44
N VAL A 71 3.68 4.22 2.84
CA VAL A 71 2.47 4.48 2.06
C VAL A 71 2.66 5.81 1.32
N VAL A 72 2.19 5.89 0.08
CA VAL A 72 2.18 7.13 -0.71
C VAL A 72 0.79 7.30 -1.31
N SER A 73 0.27 8.52 -1.31
CA SER A 73 -0.99 8.87 -1.97
C SER A 73 -0.94 10.27 -2.56
N ARG A 74 -1.91 10.57 -3.45
CA ARG A 74 -2.04 11.91 -4.06
C ARG A 74 -2.62 12.95 -3.11
N ALA A 75 -3.25 12.54 -2.01
CA ALA A 75 -3.84 13.43 -1.04
C ALA A 75 -2.80 14.38 -0.42
N ARG A 76 -3.22 15.57 0.00
CA ARG A 76 -2.36 16.51 0.72
C ARG A 76 -2.04 15.97 2.12
N VAL A 77 -0.95 16.41 2.72
CA VAL A 77 -0.57 16.04 4.09
C VAL A 77 -1.70 16.34 5.08
N SER A 78 -2.39 17.47 4.93
CA SER A 78 -3.53 17.86 5.76
C SER A 78 -4.75 16.93 5.66
N GLU A 79 -4.86 16.15 4.58
CA GLU A 79 -5.92 15.16 4.34
C GLU A 79 -5.50 13.76 4.82
N ILE A 80 -4.20 13.44 4.73
CA ILE A 80 -3.61 12.18 5.19
C ILE A 80 -3.64 12.06 6.71
N GLU A 81 -3.21 13.09 7.43
CA GLU A 81 -3.00 13.01 8.88
C GLU A 81 -4.29 12.69 9.68
N PRO A 82 -5.46 13.27 9.37
CA PRO A 82 -6.70 12.89 10.04
C PRO A 82 -7.09 11.42 9.84
N VAL A 83 -6.90 10.89 8.62
CA VAL A 83 -7.18 9.48 8.31
C VAL A 83 -6.24 8.57 9.08
N LYS A 84 -4.95 8.88 9.06
CA LYS A 84 -3.91 8.13 9.78
C LYS A 84 -4.17 8.12 11.29
N ALA A 85 -4.52 9.26 11.86
CA ALA A 85 -4.84 9.38 13.29
C ALA A 85 -6.11 8.61 13.67
N ARG A 86 -7.17 8.73 12.86
CA ARG A 86 -8.44 8.01 13.07
C ARG A 86 -8.25 6.50 13.08
N LEU A 87 -7.44 5.97 12.14
CA LEU A 87 -7.25 4.53 11.96
C LEU A 87 -6.04 3.99 12.74
N GLY A 88 -5.36 4.82 13.55
CA GLY A 88 -4.28 4.40 14.43
C GLY A 88 -3.02 3.90 13.70
N TRP A 89 -2.81 4.30 12.44
CA TRP A 89 -1.67 3.84 11.66
C TRP A 89 -0.40 4.61 12.00
N SER A 90 0.69 3.89 12.26
CA SER A 90 1.98 4.44 12.68
C SER A 90 3.07 4.42 11.61
N PHE A 91 2.86 3.70 10.49
CA PHE A 91 3.82 3.65 9.39
C PHE A 91 3.98 5.02 8.71
N PRO A 92 5.12 5.28 8.02
CA PRO A 92 5.31 6.47 7.22
C PRO A 92 4.28 6.56 6.08
N TRP A 93 3.61 7.70 5.96
CA TRP A 93 2.70 7.99 4.86
C TRP A 93 3.03 9.34 4.26
N TYR A 94 3.38 9.37 2.98
CA TYR A 94 3.80 10.56 2.27
C TYR A 94 2.77 10.98 1.22
N SER A 95 2.69 12.29 1.00
CA SER A 95 1.93 12.91 -0.07
C SER A 95 2.81 13.04 -1.31
N CYS A 96 2.36 12.55 -2.46
CA CYS A 96 2.94 12.87 -3.77
C CYS A 96 2.14 13.95 -4.51
N HIS A 97 1.32 14.73 -3.80
CA HIS A 97 0.51 15.80 -4.37
C HIS A 97 1.35 16.77 -5.20
N GLY A 98 0.89 17.07 -6.42
CA GLY A 98 1.59 17.97 -7.34
C GLY A 98 2.76 17.34 -8.11
N THR A 99 2.94 16.01 -8.01
CA THR A 99 3.91 15.24 -8.84
C THR A 99 3.18 14.21 -9.69
N THR A 100 3.87 13.63 -10.66
CA THR A 100 3.35 12.53 -11.51
C THR A 100 3.64 11.15 -10.92
N PHE A 101 4.18 11.05 -9.71
CA PHE A 101 4.62 9.78 -9.12
C PHE A 101 3.53 8.69 -9.12
N HIS A 102 2.31 9.06 -8.75
CA HIS A 102 1.23 8.09 -8.72
C HIS A 102 0.88 7.58 -10.13
N GLU A 103 0.75 8.47 -11.09
CA GLU A 103 0.42 8.18 -12.48
C GLU A 103 1.51 7.36 -13.18
N ASP A 104 2.79 7.62 -12.86
CA ASP A 104 3.93 6.93 -13.46
C ASP A 104 4.05 5.47 -12.98
N PHE A 105 3.62 5.18 -11.74
CA PHE A 105 3.72 3.83 -11.17
C PHE A 105 2.39 3.08 -11.08
N VAL A 106 1.25 3.80 -11.08
CA VAL A 106 -0.10 3.23 -10.93
C VAL A 106 -1.00 3.83 -12.00
N SER A 107 -0.71 3.54 -13.27
CA SER A 107 -1.37 4.14 -14.43
C SER A 107 -2.69 3.49 -14.82
N ALA A 108 -3.12 2.43 -14.16
CA ALA A 108 -4.33 1.71 -14.56
C ALA A 108 -5.58 2.48 -14.12
N GLU A 109 -6.40 2.91 -15.09
CA GLU A 109 -7.73 3.49 -14.82
C GLU A 109 -8.59 2.56 -13.95
N ASP A 110 -8.41 1.24 -14.10
CA ASP A 110 -9.19 0.21 -13.42
C ASP A 110 -8.66 -0.18 -12.02
N ALA A 111 -7.43 0.22 -11.66
CA ALA A 111 -6.82 -0.13 -10.38
C ALA A 111 -5.87 0.98 -9.89
N PRO A 112 -6.42 2.08 -9.32
CA PRO A 112 -5.61 3.24 -8.89
C PRO A 112 -4.87 3.00 -7.56
N PHE A 113 -4.42 1.77 -7.31
CA PHE A 113 -3.61 1.35 -6.17
C PHE A 113 -2.60 0.28 -6.60
N GLY A 114 -1.58 0.08 -5.80
CA GLY A 114 -0.59 -0.96 -6.09
C GLY A 114 0.48 -1.04 -5.02
N LEU A 115 1.35 -2.01 -5.20
CA LEU A 115 2.52 -2.22 -4.36
C LEU A 115 3.75 -2.26 -5.25
N SER A 116 4.66 -1.31 -5.06
CA SER A 116 5.95 -1.25 -5.74
C SER A 116 7.09 -1.60 -4.79
N VAL A 117 8.12 -2.23 -5.32
CA VAL A 117 9.38 -2.42 -4.60
C VAL A 117 10.50 -1.75 -5.38
N PHE A 118 11.32 -0.99 -4.66
CA PHE A 118 12.45 -0.26 -5.22
C PHE A 118 13.76 -0.70 -4.55
N LEU A 119 14.82 -0.69 -5.34
CA LEU A 119 16.20 -0.86 -4.90
C LEU A 119 16.95 0.44 -5.18
N ARG A 120 17.73 0.91 -4.22
CA ARG A 120 18.66 2.02 -4.39
C ARG A 120 20.09 1.51 -4.45
N ASP A 121 20.83 1.90 -5.49
CA ASP A 121 22.25 1.64 -5.66
C ASP A 121 22.96 2.99 -5.91
N GLY A 122 23.65 3.49 -4.90
CA GLY A 122 24.19 4.85 -4.91
C GLY A 122 23.09 5.89 -5.09
N ASP A 123 23.17 6.67 -6.17
CA ASP A 123 22.17 7.67 -6.55
C ASP A 123 21.09 7.14 -7.51
N ALA A 124 21.25 5.90 -7.97
CA ALA A 124 20.30 5.28 -8.88
C ALA A 124 19.20 4.54 -8.10
N ILE A 125 17.96 4.71 -8.55
CA ILE A 125 16.78 3.99 -8.02
C ILE A 125 16.23 3.12 -9.13
N PHE A 126 15.88 1.88 -8.78
CA PHE A 126 15.32 0.89 -9.70
C PHE A 126 14.02 0.35 -9.14
N GLN A 127 12.97 0.29 -9.97
CA GLN A 127 11.80 -0.50 -9.65
C GLN A 127 12.12 -1.97 -9.96
N THR A 128 11.95 -2.84 -8.98
CA THR A 128 12.27 -4.27 -9.09
C THR A 128 11.03 -5.15 -9.10
N TRP A 129 9.91 -4.64 -8.63
CA TRP A 129 8.65 -5.37 -8.61
C TRP A 129 7.45 -4.42 -8.51
N PHE A 130 6.33 -4.85 -9.11
CA PHE A 130 5.05 -4.17 -9.01
C PHE A 130 3.90 -5.17 -9.05
N THR A 131 2.85 -4.91 -8.30
CA THR A 131 1.58 -5.61 -8.42
C THR A 131 0.41 -4.69 -8.07
N THR A 132 -0.76 -5.01 -8.59
CA THR A 132 -2.03 -4.32 -8.32
C THR A 132 -3.18 -5.33 -8.34
N GLY A 133 -4.41 -4.87 -8.11
CA GLY A 133 -5.59 -5.73 -8.08
C GLY A 133 -5.42 -6.85 -7.05
N ARG A 134 -5.80 -8.06 -7.42
CA ARG A 134 -5.69 -9.23 -6.53
C ARG A 134 -4.24 -9.65 -6.21
N GLY A 135 -3.26 -9.15 -6.94
CA GLY A 135 -1.85 -9.42 -6.63
C GLY A 135 -1.39 -8.87 -5.27
N VAL A 136 -2.08 -7.88 -4.70
CA VAL A 136 -1.80 -7.38 -3.34
C VAL A 136 -2.32 -8.31 -2.23
N GLU A 137 -3.10 -9.32 -2.55
CA GLU A 137 -3.61 -10.29 -1.58
C GLU A 137 -2.48 -11.19 -1.03
N LEU A 138 -1.49 -11.50 -1.86
CA LEU A 138 -0.36 -12.36 -1.48
C LEU A 138 0.38 -11.86 -0.21
N PRO A 139 0.71 -10.58 -0.07
CA PRO A 139 1.33 -10.06 1.16
C PRO A 139 0.30 -9.66 2.23
N THR A 140 -0.99 -9.98 2.06
CA THR A 140 -2.05 -9.62 3.01
C THR A 140 -2.29 -10.75 4.01
N ASN A 141 -1.87 -10.54 5.26
CA ASN A 141 -1.87 -11.57 6.29
C ASN A 141 -3.27 -12.17 6.58
N THR A 142 -4.33 -11.35 6.58
CA THR A 142 -5.70 -11.83 6.84
C THR A 142 -6.13 -12.91 5.84
N PHE A 143 -5.85 -12.75 4.56
CA PHE A 143 -6.19 -13.77 3.57
C PHE A 143 -5.42 -15.07 3.81
N GLY A 144 -4.12 -14.98 4.12
CA GLY A 144 -3.33 -16.16 4.47
C GLY A 144 -3.85 -16.89 5.71
N LEU A 145 -4.37 -16.16 6.69
CA LEU A 145 -4.99 -16.76 7.88
C LEU A 145 -6.35 -17.39 7.54
N LEU A 146 -7.17 -16.75 6.71
CA LEU A 146 -8.44 -17.30 6.28
C LEU A 146 -8.25 -18.57 5.45
N ASP A 147 -7.24 -18.65 4.58
CA ASP A 147 -6.93 -19.80 3.72
C ASP A 147 -6.64 -21.10 4.52
N VAL A 148 -6.29 -20.99 5.80
CA VAL A 148 -6.07 -22.15 6.69
C VAL A 148 -7.26 -22.44 7.59
N THR A 149 -8.39 -21.71 7.43
CA THR A 149 -9.63 -22.00 8.16
C THR A 149 -10.55 -22.93 7.35
N PRO A 150 -11.46 -23.71 8.00
CA PRO A 150 -12.37 -24.60 7.29
C PRO A 150 -13.24 -23.93 6.22
N TRP A 151 -13.66 -22.67 6.44
CA TRP A 151 -14.53 -21.95 5.52
C TRP A 151 -13.77 -21.07 4.51
N GLY A 152 -12.43 -21.02 4.58
CA GLY A 152 -11.62 -20.21 3.70
C GLY A 152 -11.97 -18.71 3.78
N ARG A 153 -11.87 -18.02 2.67
CA ARG A 153 -12.19 -16.58 2.56
C ARG A 153 -13.69 -16.30 2.47
N GLN A 154 -14.50 -17.32 2.31
CA GLN A 154 -15.96 -17.25 2.16
C GLN A 154 -16.39 -16.43 0.94
N GLU A 155 -15.66 -16.59 -0.15
CA GLU A 155 -15.92 -15.90 -1.41
C GLU A 155 -16.44 -16.85 -2.49
N ILE A 156 -17.33 -16.37 -3.36
CA ILE A 156 -18.06 -17.19 -4.36
C ILE A 156 -17.17 -17.89 -5.39
N TRP A 157 -15.90 -17.55 -5.50
CA TRP A 157 -14.94 -18.20 -6.39
C TRP A 157 -14.31 -19.46 -5.77
N GLU A 158 -14.48 -19.66 -4.46
CA GLU A 158 -13.98 -20.84 -3.78
C GLU A 158 -14.89 -22.06 -4.08
N ASP A 159 -14.29 -23.23 -4.23
CA ASP A 159 -15.02 -24.50 -4.40
C ASP A 159 -15.48 -25.02 -3.03
N SER A 160 -16.47 -24.34 -2.45
CA SER A 160 -16.95 -24.62 -1.10
C SER A 160 -18.17 -25.57 -1.13
N PRO A 161 -18.32 -26.46 -0.13
CA PRO A 161 -19.51 -27.31 0.02
C PRO A 161 -20.81 -26.51 0.08
N ALA A 162 -21.90 -27.12 -0.41
CA ALA A 162 -23.20 -26.48 -0.36
C ALA A 162 -23.61 -26.12 1.08
N GLY A 163 -24.13 -24.94 1.26
CA GLY A 163 -24.55 -24.37 2.56
C GLY A 163 -23.46 -23.67 3.35
N TRP A 164 -22.23 -23.65 2.87
CA TRP A 164 -21.18 -22.83 3.47
C TRP A 164 -21.38 -21.36 3.09
N PRO A 165 -20.92 -20.42 3.98
CA PRO A 165 -21.06 -19.00 3.70
C PRO A 165 -20.22 -18.63 2.48
N GLN A 166 -20.81 -17.91 1.53
CA GLN A 166 -20.15 -17.39 0.35
C GLN A 166 -20.69 -16.01 0.01
N GLN A 167 -19.82 -15.08 -0.23
CA GLN A 167 -20.13 -13.69 -0.57
C GLN A 167 -19.38 -13.26 -1.84
N PRO A 168 -19.86 -12.25 -2.54
CA PRO A 168 -19.07 -11.68 -3.64
C PRO A 168 -17.66 -11.28 -3.14
N THR A 169 -16.68 -11.48 -4.01
CA THR A 169 -15.27 -11.17 -3.72
C THR A 169 -15.12 -9.78 -3.15
N TRP A 170 -14.41 -9.66 -2.02
CA TRP A 170 -14.15 -8.41 -1.29
C TRP A 170 -15.37 -7.74 -0.66
N SER A 171 -16.59 -8.26 -0.81
CA SER A 171 -17.81 -7.61 -0.32
C SER A 171 -17.87 -7.46 1.21
N GLN A 172 -17.11 -8.26 1.95
CA GLN A 172 -17.05 -8.21 3.41
C GLN A 172 -16.01 -7.23 3.95
N VAL A 173 -15.16 -6.68 3.08
CA VAL A 173 -14.08 -5.76 3.48
C VAL A 173 -14.64 -4.39 3.76
N LYS A 174 -14.44 -3.91 4.99
CA LYS A 174 -14.80 -2.57 5.47
C LYS A 174 -13.57 -1.88 6.05
N ILE A 175 -13.69 -0.59 6.33
CA ILE A 175 -12.73 0.10 7.19
C ILE A 175 -12.89 -0.48 8.60
N HIS A 176 -11.80 -0.76 9.32
CA HIS A 176 -11.85 -1.56 10.54
C HIS A 176 -12.71 -0.95 11.67
N ASP A 177 -12.92 0.37 11.68
CA ASP A 177 -13.79 1.05 12.63
C ASP A 177 -15.29 1.03 12.24
N GLN A 178 -15.65 0.28 11.18
CA GLN A 178 -17.01 0.12 10.66
C GLN A 178 -17.57 -1.31 10.78
N TYR A 179 -16.86 -2.21 11.45
CA TYR A 179 -17.36 -3.55 11.78
C TYR A 179 -18.28 -3.55 12.99
#